data_233ef682595da636f92294efffbe315c
#
_entry.id   233ef682595da636f92294efffbe315c
#
_cell.length_a   1.000
_cell.length_b   1.000
_cell.length_c   1.000
_cell.angle_alpha   90.00
_cell.angle_beta   90.00
_cell.angle_gamma   90.00
#
_symmetry.space_group_name_H-M   'P 1'
#
loop_
_entity.id
_entity.type
_entity.pdbx_description
1 polymer ?
#
loop_
_entity_poly.entity_id
_entity_poly.type
_entity_poly.pdbx_seq_one_letter_code
_entity_poly.pdbx_strand_id
1 'polypeptide(L)'
;MKNRIVIAREVNVPELFFKNEGRLAVYPRRVELDGREYTFMDGLRLIIQKGQQMIQIFDMTDGVRDYRLQFDTARRSWTLVDMTV
;
A
#
# COMPACT_ATOMS: atom_id res chain seq x y z
N MET A 1 -6.65 3.89 -21.12
CA MET A 1 -6.81 2.85 -20.07
C MET A 1 -5.46 2.46 -19.55
N LYS A 2 -5.26 2.51 -18.23
CA LYS A 2 -3.97 2.14 -17.64
C LYS A 2 -3.89 0.63 -17.50
N ASN A 3 -2.77 0.05 -17.89
CA ASN A 3 -2.49 -1.36 -17.68
C ASN A 3 -1.92 -1.55 -16.28
N ARG A 4 -2.31 -2.63 -15.63
CA ARG A 4 -1.78 -3.01 -14.33
C ARG A 4 -0.86 -4.22 -14.49
N ILE A 5 0.26 -4.18 -13.78
CA ILE A 5 1.21 -5.29 -13.71
C ILE A 5 1.10 -5.90 -12.32
N VAL A 6 0.89 -7.21 -12.25
CA VAL A 6 0.86 -7.94 -10.99
C VAL A 6 2.29 -8.13 -10.49
N ILE A 7 2.55 -7.68 -9.26
CA ILE A 7 3.86 -7.80 -8.61
C ILE A 7 3.82 -8.92 -7.56
N ALA A 8 2.85 -8.86 -6.64
CA ALA A 8 2.59 -9.87 -5.61
C ALA A 8 3.86 -10.23 -4.80
N ARG A 9 4.59 -9.21 -4.32
CA ARG A 9 5.83 -9.41 -3.58
C ARG A 9 5.81 -8.67 -2.26
N GLU A 10 6.40 -9.31 -1.25
CA GLU A 10 6.59 -8.67 0.05
C GLU A 10 7.62 -7.56 -0.08
N VAL A 11 7.34 -6.43 0.58
CA VAL A 11 8.17 -5.23 0.47
C VAL A 11 8.42 -4.65 1.86
N ASN A 12 9.45 -3.81 1.96
CA ASN A 12 9.69 -2.99 3.13
C ASN A 12 9.01 -1.64 2.97
N VAL A 13 8.45 -1.13 4.07
CA VAL A 13 7.86 0.21 4.12
C VAL A 13 8.62 1.00 5.19
N PRO A 14 9.73 1.66 4.82
CA PRO A 14 10.57 2.35 5.80
C PRO A 14 9.99 3.66 6.29
N GLU A 15 8.98 4.21 5.62
CA GLU A 15 8.41 5.50 5.98
C GLU A 15 6.90 5.49 5.85
N LEU A 16 6.22 6.02 6.87
CA LEU A 16 4.78 6.11 6.96
C LEU A 16 4.35 7.57 7.06
N PHE A 17 3.10 7.86 6.75
CA PHE A 17 2.51 9.15 7.07
C PHE A 17 1.10 8.95 7.64
N PHE A 18 0.59 9.99 8.28
CA PHE A 18 -0.70 9.92 8.95
C PHE A 18 -1.71 10.82 8.27
N LYS A 19 -2.94 10.33 8.13
CA LYS A 19 -4.07 11.09 7.63
C LYS A 19 -5.17 11.08 8.68
N ASN A 20 -5.87 12.20 8.81
CA ASN A 20 -7.03 12.28 9.69
C ASN A 20 -8.28 12.01 8.86
N GLU A 21 -8.95 10.89 9.15
CA GLU A 21 -10.15 10.43 8.46
C GLU A 21 -11.28 10.25 9.46
N GLY A 22 -11.50 11.23 10.35
CA GLY A 22 -12.37 11.08 11.52
C GLY A 22 -11.62 10.47 12.69
N ARG A 23 -10.57 9.70 12.39
CA ARG A 23 -9.58 9.23 13.34
C ARG A 23 -8.24 9.14 12.58
N LEU A 24 -7.16 9.01 13.33
CA LEU A 24 -5.83 8.95 12.74
C LEU A 24 -5.63 7.62 12.01
N ALA A 25 -5.30 7.69 10.73
CA ALA A 25 -5.00 6.53 9.90
C ALA A 25 -3.54 6.57 9.43
N VAL A 26 -2.92 5.40 9.32
CA VAL A 26 -1.51 5.27 8.94
C VAL A 26 -1.44 4.78 7.50
N TYR A 27 -0.65 5.47 6.67
CA TYR A 27 -0.47 5.18 5.26
C TYR A 27 1.00 4.93 4.96
N PRO A 28 1.33 4.07 3.98
CA PRO A 28 2.71 3.94 3.53
C PRO A 28 3.14 5.17 2.73
N ARG A 29 4.30 5.74 3.08
CA ARG A 29 4.87 6.87 2.34
C ARG A 29 5.84 6.37 1.29
N ARG A 30 6.71 5.43 1.66
CA ARG A 30 7.76 4.94 0.80
C ARG A 30 7.87 3.44 0.91
N VAL A 31 8.09 2.79 -0.23
CA VAL A 31 8.21 1.34 -0.34
C VAL A 31 9.53 1.01 -1.02
N GLU A 32 10.20 -0.03 -0.54
CA GLU A 32 11.44 -0.54 -1.15
C GLU A 32 11.22 -1.94 -1.68
N LEU A 33 11.63 -2.15 -2.92
CA LEU A 33 11.58 -3.45 -3.59
C LEU A 33 12.80 -3.59 -4.51
N ASP A 34 13.64 -4.59 -4.26
CA ASP A 34 14.79 -4.92 -5.10
C ASP A 34 15.70 -3.71 -5.36
N GLY A 35 15.99 -2.94 -4.31
CA GLY A 35 16.85 -1.78 -4.40
C GLY A 35 16.21 -0.55 -5.04
N ARG A 36 14.93 -0.62 -5.40
CA ARG A 36 14.18 0.53 -5.90
C ARG A 36 13.28 1.07 -4.81
N GLU A 37 13.08 2.39 -4.84
CA GLU A 37 12.20 3.07 -3.93
C GLU A 37 11.04 3.70 -4.69
N TYR A 38 9.84 3.60 -4.10
CA TYR A 38 8.63 4.23 -4.63
C TYR A 38 8.07 5.10 -3.52
N THR A 39 7.90 6.40 -3.80
CA THR A 39 7.39 7.37 -2.82
C THR A 39 6.01 7.83 -3.25
N PHE A 40 5.06 7.80 -2.31
CA PHE A 40 3.67 8.12 -2.60
C PHE A 40 3.32 9.51 -2.09
N MET A 41 2.46 10.18 -2.83
CA MET A 41 1.95 11.51 -2.48
C MET A 41 0.67 11.39 -1.65
N ASP A 42 -0.21 10.48 -2.02
CA ASP A 42 -1.51 10.31 -1.40
C ASP A 42 -2.10 8.95 -1.77
N GLY A 43 -3.25 8.63 -1.21
CA GLY A 43 -3.93 7.39 -1.52
C GLY A 43 -5.22 7.21 -0.74
N LEU A 44 -5.84 6.06 -0.97
CA LEU A 44 -7.07 5.63 -0.32
C LEU A 44 -6.83 4.31 0.40
N ARG A 45 -7.58 4.09 1.47
CA ARG A 45 -7.47 2.89 2.28
C ARG A 45 -8.81 2.18 2.36
N LEU A 46 -8.78 0.86 2.16
CA LEU A 46 -9.92 -0.02 2.39
C LEU A 46 -9.53 -1.06 3.43
N ILE A 47 -10.48 -1.47 4.25
CA ILE A 47 -10.27 -2.52 5.23
C ILE A 47 -11.16 -3.70 4.85
N ILE A 48 -10.55 -4.87 4.71
CA ILE A 48 -11.26 -6.11 4.43
C ILE A 48 -11.09 -7.01 5.63
N GLN A 49 -12.22 -7.51 6.14
CA GLN A 49 -12.20 -8.44 7.26
C GLN A 49 -12.80 -9.76 6.82
N LYS A 50 -12.05 -10.84 7.02
CA LYS A 50 -12.49 -12.22 6.79
C LYS A 50 -12.35 -12.99 8.09
N GLY A 51 -13.47 -13.27 8.75
CA GLY A 51 -13.42 -13.91 10.06
C GLY A 51 -12.63 -13.06 11.04
N GLN A 52 -11.55 -13.61 11.58
CA GLN A 52 -10.67 -12.90 12.51
C GLN A 52 -9.50 -12.21 11.81
N GLN A 53 -9.36 -12.39 10.50
CA GLN A 53 -8.27 -11.79 9.74
C GLN A 53 -8.67 -10.42 9.22
N MET A 54 -7.82 -9.44 9.45
CA MET A 54 -7.99 -8.08 8.95
C MET A 54 -6.86 -7.76 7.98
N ILE A 55 -7.24 -7.29 6.79
CA ILE A 55 -6.32 -6.88 5.75
C ILE A 55 -6.65 -5.45 5.37
N GLN A 56 -5.63 -4.60 5.31
CA GLN A 56 -5.78 -3.23 4.83
C GLN A 56 -5.25 -3.14 3.41
N ILE A 57 -6.04 -2.56 2.52
CA ILE A 57 -5.67 -2.33 1.13
C ILE A 57 -5.44 -0.84 0.96
N PHE A 58 -4.30 -0.49 0.37
CA PHE A 58 -3.93 0.89 0.11
C PHE A 58 -3.77 1.08 -1.40
N ASP A 59 -4.59 1.95 -1.98
CA ASP A 59 -4.43 2.39 -3.36
C ASP A 59 -3.71 3.73 -3.32
N MET A 60 -2.41 3.70 -3.60
CA MET A 60 -1.51 4.84 -3.47
C MET A 60 -1.15 5.39 -4.84
N THR A 61 -0.75 6.66 -4.89
CA THR A 61 -0.30 7.29 -6.12
C THR A 61 0.97 8.10 -5.87
N ASP A 62 1.87 8.09 -6.87
CA ASP A 62 3.03 8.97 -6.90
C ASP A 62 2.80 10.19 -7.80
N GLY A 63 1.58 10.37 -8.30
CA GLY A 63 1.21 11.44 -9.24
C GLY A 63 1.26 11.01 -10.69
N VAL A 64 1.90 9.89 -11.00
CA VAL A 64 2.02 9.35 -12.35
C VAL A 64 1.46 7.94 -12.44
N ARG A 65 1.79 7.10 -11.47
CA ARG A 65 1.38 5.71 -11.39
C ARG A 65 0.59 5.45 -10.13
N ASP A 66 -0.24 4.43 -10.18
CA ASP A 66 -1.01 3.96 -9.04
C ASP A 66 -0.46 2.61 -8.59
N TYR A 67 -0.46 2.40 -7.27
CA TYR A 67 0.12 1.22 -6.65
C TYR A 67 -0.89 0.66 -5.66
N ARG A 68 -1.10 -0.65 -5.68
CA ARG A 68 -1.93 -1.30 -4.68
C ARG A 68 -1.03 -2.05 -3.72
N LEU A 69 -1.12 -1.70 -2.43
CA LEU A 69 -0.42 -2.38 -1.37
C LEU A 69 -1.41 -3.05 -0.43
N GLN A 70 -0.96 -4.10 0.20
CA GLN A 70 -1.75 -4.84 1.17
C GLN A 70 -0.95 -4.96 2.45
N PHE A 71 -1.58 -4.63 3.58
CA PHE A 71 -0.98 -4.84 4.89
C PHE A 71 -1.78 -5.92 5.62
N ASP A 72 -1.09 -7.02 5.97
CA ASP A 72 -1.66 -8.09 6.78
C ASP A 72 -1.38 -7.76 8.24
N THR A 73 -2.43 -7.46 9.00
CA THR A 73 -2.27 -7.01 10.38
C THR A 73 -1.80 -8.13 11.31
N ALA A 74 -2.11 -9.38 10.99
CA ALA A 74 -1.69 -10.51 11.81
C ALA A 74 -0.19 -10.80 11.64
N ARG A 75 0.29 -10.77 10.40
CA ARG A 75 1.71 -11.02 10.09
C ARG A 75 2.56 -9.77 10.13
N ARG A 76 1.92 -8.60 10.15
CA ARG A 76 2.57 -7.29 10.08
C ARG A 76 3.49 -7.18 8.87
N SER A 77 3.01 -7.65 7.73
CA SER A 77 3.77 -7.64 6.49
C SER A 77 3.06 -6.82 5.42
N TRP A 78 3.87 -6.20 4.56
CA TRP A 78 3.40 -5.41 3.43
C TRP A 78 3.66 -6.17 2.15
N THR A 79 2.69 -6.15 1.25
CA THR A 79 2.82 -6.73 -0.08
C THR A 79 2.49 -5.67 -1.12
N LEU A 80 3.36 -5.48 -2.09
CA LEU A 80 3.02 -4.71 -3.29
C LEU A 80 2.27 -5.65 -4.23
N VAL A 81 0.98 -5.43 -4.36
CA VAL A 81 0.08 -6.33 -5.10
C VAL A 81 0.21 -6.11 -6.59
N ASP A 82 0.04 -4.87 -7.01
CA ASP A 82 0.14 -4.49 -8.42
C ASP A 82 0.44 -3.00 -8.56
N MET A 83 0.78 -2.59 -9.77
CA MET A 83 1.00 -1.20 -10.10
C MET A 83 0.60 -0.93 -11.53
N THR A 84 0.27 0.32 -11.83
CA THR A 84 0.01 0.74 -13.21
C THR A 84 1.31 1.08 -13.92
N VAL A 85 1.29 0.96 -15.24
CA VAL A 85 2.44 1.30 -16.09
C VAL A 85 2.10 2.44 -17.03
#